data_a8991d470ee265de9c847167481289e9
#
_entry.id   a8991d470ee265de9c847167481289e9
#
_cell.length_a   1.000
_cell.length_b   1.000
_cell.length_c   1.000
_cell.angle_alpha   90.00
_cell.angle_beta   90.00
_cell.angle_gamma   90.00
#
_symmetry.space_group_name_H-M   'P 1'
#
loop_
_entity.id
_entity.type
_entity.pdbx_description
1 polymer ?
#
loop_
_entity_poly.entity_id
_entity_poly.type
_entity_poly.pdbx_seq_one_letter_code
_entity_poly.pdbx_strand_id
1 'polypeptide(L)'
;KIKGINVKIEEGDIFESTDWKLIPFNEFFDTTVDDVVIARNSLNGKFIERLQDIDDLKRQINEAEDVPRMKRKIKAGKICYPLGRIVVYQDYLLLAFSHFENNQAKLSHNDYEICLRAMWNEISRVYANKPIAIPLLGGGITRITDKNEFNLLRCILCTLKTSNAPIYQPITIVLTRETIDKINLYDIKKIF
;
A
#
# COMPACT_ATOMS: atom_id res chain seq x y z
N LYS A 1 8.82 -12.69 -14.92
CA LYS A 1 8.28 -11.41 -15.45
C LYS A 1 6.76 -11.50 -15.53
N ILE A 2 6.08 -10.43 -15.18
CA ILE A 2 4.63 -10.30 -15.31
C ILE A 2 4.35 -9.18 -16.32
N LYS A 3 3.69 -9.49 -17.44
CA LYS A 3 3.42 -8.52 -18.54
C LYS A 3 4.66 -7.76 -19.03
N GLY A 4 5.82 -8.40 -19.07
CA GLY A 4 7.10 -7.75 -19.42
C GLY A 4 7.77 -7.01 -18.26
N ILE A 5 7.07 -6.73 -17.16
CA ILE A 5 7.61 -6.07 -15.98
C ILE A 5 8.50 -7.04 -15.20
N ASN A 6 9.68 -6.60 -14.79
CA ASN A 6 10.51 -7.37 -13.86
C ASN A 6 9.88 -7.26 -12.46
N VAL A 7 9.39 -8.38 -11.93
CA VAL A 7 8.89 -8.48 -10.57
C VAL A 7 9.87 -9.33 -9.76
N LYS A 8 10.36 -8.77 -8.67
CA LYS A 8 11.25 -9.42 -7.71
C LYS A 8 10.50 -9.60 -6.40
N ILE A 9 10.73 -10.70 -5.71
CA ILE A 9 10.27 -10.95 -4.36
C ILE A 9 11.53 -11.17 -3.54
N GLU A 10 11.72 -10.41 -2.48
CA GLU A 10 12.91 -10.49 -1.64
C GLU A 10 12.59 -10.28 -0.16
N GLU A 11 13.45 -10.85 0.66
CA GLU A 11 13.48 -10.55 2.09
C GLU A 11 14.14 -9.19 2.34
N GLY A 12 13.56 -8.36 3.21
CA GLY A 12 14.19 -7.09 3.58
C GLY A 12 13.28 -6.19 4.43
N ASP A 13 13.83 -5.03 4.75
CA ASP A 13 13.09 -3.90 5.30
C ASP A 13 12.79 -2.91 4.15
N ILE A 14 11.52 -2.60 3.94
CA ILE A 14 11.12 -1.68 2.87
C ILE A 14 11.77 -0.30 3.02
N PHE A 15 12.09 0.13 4.24
CA PHE A 15 12.73 1.42 4.50
C PHE A 15 14.18 1.49 4.04
N GLU A 16 14.82 0.34 3.84
CA GLU A 16 16.18 0.24 3.30
C GLU A 16 16.20 0.24 1.75
N SER A 17 15.04 0.16 1.11
CA SER A 17 14.94 0.20 -0.34
C SER A 17 15.32 1.58 -0.88
N THR A 18 16.07 1.61 -1.98
CA THR A 18 16.35 2.82 -2.76
C THR A 18 15.22 3.15 -3.76
N ASP A 19 14.29 2.22 -3.95
CA ASP A 19 13.12 2.39 -4.80
C ASP A 19 12.07 3.27 -4.12
N TRP A 20 11.07 3.72 -4.87
CA TRP A 20 9.90 4.35 -4.27
C TRP A 20 9.12 3.36 -3.42
N LYS A 21 8.84 3.74 -2.19
CA LYS A 21 8.31 2.85 -1.16
C LYS A 21 6.82 3.05 -0.97
N LEU A 22 6.04 1.99 -1.13
CA LEU A 22 4.61 2.04 -0.89
C LEU A 22 4.30 1.75 0.59
N ILE A 23 3.62 2.69 1.24
CA ILE A 23 3.24 2.60 2.66
C ILE A 23 1.71 2.61 2.77
N PRO A 24 1.09 1.55 3.35
CA PRO A 24 -0.35 1.50 3.53
C PRO A 24 -0.82 2.40 4.68
N PHE A 25 -1.87 3.17 4.43
CA PHE A 25 -2.60 4.01 5.37
C PHE A 25 -4.07 3.63 5.40
N ASN A 26 -4.83 4.15 6.35
CA ASN A 26 -6.29 4.08 6.29
C ASN A 26 -6.86 5.13 5.31
N GLU A 27 -8.17 5.08 5.07
CA GLU A 27 -8.89 5.97 4.14
C GLU A 27 -8.84 7.46 4.49
N PHE A 28 -8.40 7.82 5.69
CA PHE A 28 -8.27 9.21 6.14
C PHE A 28 -6.83 9.73 6.10
N PHE A 29 -5.86 8.90 5.80
CA PHE A 29 -4.43 9.19 5.97
C PHE A 29 -4.10 9.71 7.36
N ASP A 30 -4.68 9.07 8.40
CA ASP A 30 -4.40 9.43 9.79
C ASP A 30 -2.90 9.35 10.10
N THR A 31 -2.43 10.30 10.94
CA THR A 31 -1.02 10.44 11.28
C THR A 31 -0.75 10.36 12.78
N THR A 32 -1.76 10.02 13.57
CA THR A 32 -1.64 9.91 15.04
C THR A 32 -1.18 8.50 15.42
N VAL A 33 0.04 8.37 15.90
CA VAL A 33 0.64 7.11 16.37
C VAL A 33 0.49 7.04 17.90
N ASP A 34 -0.54 6.35 18.36
CA ASP A 34 -0.95 6.26 19.77
C ASP A 34 -1.35 4.84 20.20
N ASP A 35 -1.11 3.84 19.32
CA ASP A 35 -1.53 2.45 19.46
C ASP A 35 -3.07 2.24 19.49
N VAL A 36 -3.85 3.30 19.25
CA VAL A 36 -5.30 3.28 19.09
C VAL A 36 -5.70 3.54 17.64
N VAL A 37 -5.22 4.66 17.06
CA VAL A 37 -5.46 5.02 15.65
C VAL A 37 -4.45 4.32 14.77
N ILE A 38 -3.16 4.47 15.09
CA ILE A 38 -2.06 3.81 14.38
C ILE A 38 -1.17 3.11 15.41
N ALA A 39 -0.98 1.80 15.22
CA ALA A 39 -0.06 1.04 16.04
C ALA A 39 1.40 1.35 15.67
N ARG A 40 2.27 1.56 16.68
CA ARG A 40 3.69 1.88 16.49
C ARG A 40 4.44 0.84 15.67
N ASN A 41 4.11 -0.45 15.86
CA ASN A 41 4.73 -1.55 15.15
C ASN A 41 4.19 -1.77 13.72
N SER A 42 3.15 -1.03 13.32
CA SER A 42 2.65 -1.06 11.93
C SER A 42 3.62 -0.35 10.98
N LEU A 43 3.49 -0.63 9.68
CA LEU A 43 4.37 -0.04 8.69
C LEU A 43 4.20 1.48 8.59
N ASN A 44 2.96 1.97 8.62
CA ASN A 44 2.68 3.42 8.64
C ASN A 44 3.11 4.08 9.96
N GLY A 45 2.97 3.40 11.12
CA GLY A 45 3.50 3.88 12.38
C GLY A 45 5.01 4.10 12.33
N LYS A 46 5.74 3.09 11.89
CA LYS A 46 7.20 3.16 11.68
C LYS A 46 7.61 4.23 10.67
N PHE A 47 6.81 4.45 9.63
CA PHE A 47 7.03 5.53 8.67
C PHE A 47 6.89 6.89 9.33
N ILE A 48 5.79 7.13 10.05
CA ILE A 48 5.52 8.40 10.73
C ILE A 48 6.59 8.73 11.77
N GLU A 49 7.02 7.74 12.56
CA GLU A 49 8.07 7.94 13.57
C GLU A 49 9.45 8.28 13.00
N ARG A 50 9.69 8.01 11.71
CA ARG A 50 10.91 8.40 11.00
C ARG A 50 10.87 9.83 10.45
N LEU A 51 9.70 10.47 10.41
CA LEU A 51 9.57 11.81 9.85
C LEU A 51 10.13 12.86 10.81
N GLN A 52 10.82 13.84 10.25
CA GLN A 52 11.28 15.02 10.99
C GLN A 52 10.17 16.07 11.10
N ASP A 53 9.29 16.16 10.12
CA ASP A 53 8.22 17.15 10.03
C ASP A 53 6.89 16.47 9.64
N ILE A 54 6.09 16.18 10.68
CA ILE A 54 4.76 15.60 10.51
C ILE A 54 3.75 16.61 9.96
N ASP A 55 3.95 17.89 10.22
CA ASP A 55 3.02 18.92 9.76
C ASP A 55 3.19 19.20 8.27
N ASP A 56 4.39 19.04 7.73
CA ASP A 56 4.62 19.04 6.29
C ASP A 56 3.89 17.88 5.62
N LEU A 57 3.96 16.67 6.18
CA LEU A 57 3.20 15.52 5.68
C LEU A 57 1.69 15.81 5.66
N LYS A 58 1.13 16.32 6.77
CA LYS A 58 -0.30 16.67 6.86
C LYS A 58 -0.70 17.70 5.82
N ARG A 59 0.15 18.72 5.62
CA ARG A 59 -0.08 19.74 4.60
C ARG A 59 -0.12 19.12 3.21
N GLN A 60 0.85 18.29 2.84
CA GLN A 60 0.90 17.65 1.54
C GLN A 60 -0.27 16.69 1.29
N ILE A 61 -0.74 15.95 2.32
CA ILE A 61 -1.95 15.14 2.21
C ILE A 61 -3.18 16.01 1.92
N ASN A 62 -3.32 17.15 2.62
CA ASN A 62 -4.46 18.05 2.44
C ASN A 62 -4.43 18.80 1.10
N GLU A 63 -3.24 19.11 0.62
CA GLU A 63 -3.00 19.85 -0.64
C GLU A 63 -2.91 18.92 -1.86
N ALA A 64 -2.99 17.61 -1.67
CA ALA A 64 -2.99 16.64 -2.78
C ALA A 64 -4.21 16.91 -3.70
N GLU A 65 -4.04 17.87 -4.62
CA GLU A 65 -5.09 18.49 -5.44
C GLU A 65 -5.71 17.53 -6.47
N ASP A 66 -5.05 16.41 -6.75
CA ASP A 66 -5.45 15.46 -7.78
C ASP A 66 -6.69 14.62 -7.43
N VAL A 67 -7.29 14.84 -6.28
CA VAL A 67 -8.61 14.29 -5.98
C VAL A 67 -9.62 15.23 -6.60
N PRO A 68 -10.42 14.83 -7.61
CA PRO A 68 -11.49 15.65 -8.12
C PRO A 68 -12.32 16.15 -6.95
N ARG A 69 -12.42 17.46 -6.78
CA ARG A 69 -13.16 18.13 -5.67
C ARG A 69 -14.58 17.57 -5.50
N MET A 70 -15.15 16.99 -6.55
CA MET A 70 -16.48 16.40 -6.58
C MET A 70 -16.60 15.04 -5.85
N LYS A 71 -15.52 14.41 -5.39
CA LYS A 71 -15.54 13.07 -4.78
C LYS A 71 -14.98 13.02 -3.35
N ARG A 72 -14.71 14.16 -2.73
CA ARG A 72 -14.33 14.19 -1.32
C ARG A 72 -15.54 13.85 -0.45
N LYS A 73 -15.63 12.60 -0.04
CA LYS A 73 -16.60 12.21 0.99
C LYS A 73 -16.09 12.67 2.34
N ILE A 74 -16.95 13.31 3.13
CA ILE A 74 -16.65 13.60 4.54
C ILE A 74 -17.32 12.51 5.36
N LYS A 75 -16.53 11.80 6.15
CA LYS A 75 -16.98 10.77 7.09
C LYS A 75 -16.43 11.13 8.46
N ALA A 76 -17.30 11.22 9.47
CA ALA A 76 -16.91 11.62 10.82
C ALA A 76 -16.11 12.95 10.90
N GLY A 77 -16.42 13.93 10.06
CA GLY A 77 -15.74 15.24 10.00
C GLY A 77 -14.36 15.22 9.33
N LYS A 78 -13.90 14.08 8.82
CA LYS A 78 -12.61 13.93 8.12
C LYS A 78 -12.84 13.71 6.62
N ILE A 79 -11.88 14.15 5.81
CA ILE A 79 -11.85 13.82 4.38
C ILE A 79 -11.57 12.33 4.24
N CYS A 80 -12.46 11.63 3.52
CA CYS A 80 -12.35 10.23 3.23
C CYS A 80 -11.88 10.03 1.78
N TYR A 81 -10.75 9.38 1.61
CA TYR A 81 -10.18 9.07 0.29
C TYR A 81 -10.64 7.69 -0.18
N PRO A 82 -10.90 7.52 -1.48
CA PRO A 82 -11.24 6.20 -2.00
C PRO A 82 -10.07 5.22 -1.83
N LEU A 83 -10.39 3.95 -1.54
CA LEU A 83 -9.38 2.90 -1.44
C LEU A 83 -8.59 2.79 -2.75
N GLY A 84 -7.30 2.58 -2.63
CA GLY A 84 -6.36 2.54 -3.75
C GLY A 84 -5.78 3.91 -4.13
N ARG A 85 -6.27 5.01 -3.55
CA ARG A 85 -5.72 6.34 -3.79
C ARG A 85 -4.31 6.45 -3.24
N ILE A 86 -3.42 7.10 -4.00
CA ILE A 86 -2.04 7.36 -3.61
C ILE A 86 -1.79 8.86 -3.47
N VAL A 87 -1.18 9.23 -2.36
CA VAL A 87 -0.56 10.53 -2.12
C VAL A 87 0.94 10.34 -2.14
N VAL A 88 1.65 11.15 -2.94
CA VAL A 88 3.11 11.13 -3.00
C VAL A 88 3.68 12.02 -1.91
N TYR A 89 4.62 11.51 -1.13
CA TYR A 89 5.40 12.27 -0.16
C TYR A 89 6.87 11.88 -0.26
N GLN A 90 7.72 12.78 -0.72
CA GLN A 90 9.13 12.49 -0.99
C GLN A 90 9.28 11.28 -1.95
N ASP A 91 9.94 10.22 -1.52
CA ASP A 91 10.09 8.93 -2.24
C ASP A 91 9.11 7.85 -1.74
N TYR A 92 8.03 8.27 -1.08
CA TYR A 92 6.98 7.40 -0.57
C TYR A 92 5.67 7.55 -1.34
N LEU A 93 5.03 6.43 -1.58
CA LEU A 93 3.68 6.31 -2.12
C LEU A 93 2.74 5.92 -0.98
N LEU A 94 2.01 6.87 -0.44
CA LEU A 94 1.08 6.63 0.66
C LEU A 94 -0.24 6.14 0.08
N LEU A 95 -0.64 4.92 0.44
CA LEU A 95 -1.81 4.23 -0.13
C LEU A 95 -2.99 4.26 0.84
N ALA A 96 -4.13 4.80 0.44
CA ALA A 96 -5.40 4.58 1.15
C ALA A 96 -5.81 3.11 0.99
N PHE A 97 -5.47 2.27 1.98
CA PHE A 97 -5.56 0.82 1.88
C PHE A 97 -6.73 0.21 2.64
N SER A 98 -7.13 0.79 3.77
CA SER A 98 -8.18 0.23 4.62
C SER A 98 -9.23 1.26 5.00
N HIS A 99 -10.46 0.80 5.20
CA HIS A 99 -11.46 1.54 5.96
C HIS A 99 -11.05 1.63 7.42
N PHE A 100 -11.51 2.67 8.10
CA PHE A 100 -11.25 2.84 9.53
C PHE A 100 -12.56 3.12 10.26
N GLU A 101 -12.99 2.17 11.09
CA GLU A 101 -14.23 2.22 11.84
C GLU A 101 -14.03 1.67 13.25
N ASN A 102 -14.58 2.40 14.25
CA ASN A 102 -14.48 2.01 15.67
C ASN A 102 -13.02 1.73 16.10
N ASN A 103 -12.09 2.60 15.70
CA ASN A 103 -10.66 2.48 15.96
C ASN A 103 -10.03 1.18 15.42
N GLN A 104 -10.59 0.62 14.35
CA GLN A 104 -10.06 -0.58 13.72
C GLN A 104 -9.95 -0.40 12.21
N ALA A 105 -8.82 -0.80 11.67
CA ALA A 105 -8.64 -0.94 10.25
C ALA A 105 -9.40 -2.18 9.77
N LYS A 106 -10.27 -2.00 8.76
CA LYS A 106 -11.09 -3.06 8.18
C LYS A 106 -10.94 -3.08 6.67
N LEU A 107 -10.86 -4.27 6.12
CA LEU A 107 -10.86 -4.46 4.68
C LEU A 107 -11.53 -5.78 4.35
N SER A 108 -12.62 -5.74 3.59
CA SER A 108 -13.26 -6.93 3.08
C SER A 108 -12.42 -7.56 1.96
N HIS A 109 -12.69 -8.82 1.66
CA HIS A 109 -12.04 -9.52 0.55
C HIS A 109 -12.24 -8.81 -0.80
N ASN A 110 -13.46 -8.37 -1.06
CA ASN A 110 -13.80 -7.65 -2.28
C ASN A 110 -13.10 -6.29 -2.36
N ASP A 111 -13.10 -5.53 -1.25
CA ASP A 111 -12.44 -4.23 -1.19
C ASP A 111 -10.92 -4.35 -1.36
N TYR A 112 -10.31 -5.46 -0.91
CA TYR A 112 -8.89 -5.73 -1.11
C TYR A 112 -8.53 -5.80 -2.60
N GLU A 113 -9.27 -6.59 -3.38
CA GLU A 113 -9.01 -6.69 -4.82
C GLU A 113 -9.30 -5.38 -5.55
N ILE A 114 -10.38 -4.69 -5.18
CA ILE A 114 -10.72 -3.36 -5.73
C ILE A 114 -9.60 -2.36 -5.42
N CYS A 115 -9.13 -2.35 -4.16
CA CYS A 115 -8.02 -1.49 -3.73
C CYS A 115 -6.75 -1.77 -4.53
N LEU A 116 -6.35 -3.04 -4.70
CA LEU A 116 -5.17 -3.40 -5.48
C LEU A 116 -5.27 -2.95 -6.94
N ARG A 117 -6.44 -3.13 -7.57
CA ARG A 117 -6.65 -2.68 -8.96
C ARG A 117 -6.59 -1.16 -9.08
N ALA A 118 -7.20 -0.43 -8.14
CA ALA A 118 -7.11 1.01 -8.09
C ALA A 118 -5.68 1.48 -7.82
N MET A 119 -4.95 0.80 -6.93
CA MET A 119 -3.54 1.06 -6.63
C MET A 119 -2.66 0.99 -7.88
N TRP A 120 -2.83 -0.03 -8.74
CA TRP A 120 -2.04 -0.11 -9.97
C TRP A 120 -2.29 1.06 -10.91
N ASN A 121 -3.53 1.51 -11.03
CA ASN A 121 -3.87 2.70 -11.83
C ASN A 121 -3.28 3.98 -11.21
N GLU A 122 -3.33 4.10 -9.89
CA GLU A 122 -2.75 5.24 -9.17
C GLU A 122 -1.21 5.26 -9.25
N ILE A 123 -0.55 4.11 -9.12
CA ILE A 123 0.89 3.98 -9.35
C ILE A 123 1.23 4.51 -10.74
N SER A 124 0.50 4.10 -11.76
CA SER A 124 0.71 4.60 -13.12
C SER A 124 0.49 6.11 -13.24
N ARG A 125 -0.52 6.65 -12.54
CA ARG A 125 -0.85 8.09 -12.58
C ARG A 125 0.24 8.96 -11.93
N VAL A 126 0.70 8.56 -10.72
CA VAL A 126 1.69 9.33 -9.93
C VAL A 126 3.12 9.00 -10.31
N TYR A 127 3.28 8.10 -11.24
CA TYR A 127 4.51 7.39 -11.53
C TYR A 127 5.53 8.25 -12.27
N ALA A 128 6.61 8.56 -11.60
CA ALA A 128 7.75 9.27 -12.18
C ALA A 128 8.75 8.34 -12.89
N ASN A 129 8.29 7.21 -13.45
CA ASN A 129 9.13 6.23 -14.16
C ASN A 129 10.29 5.68 -13.31
N LYS A 130 10.01 5.34 -12.06
CA LYS A 130 10.99 4.82 -11.08
C LYS A 130 10.61 3.41 -10.60
N PRO A 131 11.58 2.59 -10.20
CA PRO A 131 11.31 1.32 -9.54
C PRO A 131 10.52 1.51 -8.24
N ILE A 132 9.70 0.51 -7.88
CA ILE A 132 8.81 0.59 -6.73
C ILE A 132 8.99 -0.63 -5.83
N ALA A 133 9.14 -0.38 -4.53
CA ALA A 133 9.09 -1.38 -3.48
C ALA A 133 7.69 -1.42 -2.86
N ILE A 134 7.09 -2.59 -2.76
CA ILE A 134 5.75 -2.82 -2.24
C ILE A 134 5.84 -3.85 -1.10
N PRO A 135 5.26 -3.60 0.08
CA PRO A 135 5.19 -4.59 1.15
C PRO A 135 4.11 -5.64 0.84
N LEU A 136 4.06 -6.73 1.61
CA LEU A 136 2.91 -7.62 1.58
C LEU A 136 1.70 -6.91 2.19
N LEU A 137 0.85 -6.38 1.34
CA LEU A 137 -0.37 -5.69 1.76
C LEU A 137 -1.37 -6.68 2.37
N GLY A 138 -1.95 -6.33 3.53
CA GLY A 138 -2.96 -7.14 4.22
C GLY A 138 -2.41 -8.20 5.18
N GLY A 139 -1.10 -8.41 5.24
CA GLY A 139 -0.45 -9.36 6.17
C GLY A 139 -0.22 -8.81 7.58
N GLY A 140 -0.43 -7.51 7.79
CA GLY A 140 -0.18 -6.82 9.06
C GLY A 140 -1.44 -6.70 9.94
N ILE A 141 -1.57 -5.53 10.60
CA ILE A 141 -2.67 -5.24 11.54
C ILE A 141 -4.04 -5.24 10.85
N THR A 142 -4.10 -4.78 9.60
CA THR A 142 -5.29 -4.92 8.75
C THR A 142 -5.37 -6.37 8.26
N ARG A 143 -5.79 -7.28 9.11
CA ARG A 143 -5.96 -8.68 8.74
C ARG A 143 -7.17 -8.84 7.84
N ILE A 144 -6.93 -9.39 6.65
CA ILE A 144 -8.00 -9.88 5.77
C ILE A 144 -8.29 -11.30 6.23
N THR A 145 -9.45 -11.50 6.82
CA THR A 145 -9.81 -12.67 7.64
C THR A 145 -9.62 -14.03 6.97
N ASP A 146 -9.63 -14.11 5.64
CA ASP A 146 -9.65 -15.39 4.92
C ASP A 146 -8.46 -15.61 3.99
N LYS A 147 -7.38 -14.80 4.11
CA LYS A 147 -6.20 -14.95 3.26
C LYS A 147 -4.95 -15.16 4.11
N ASN A 148 -4.23 -16.23 3.80
CA ASN A 148 -2.85 -16.37 4.26
C ASN A 148 -1.89 -15.57 3.38
N GLU A 149 -0.64 -15.47 3.78
CA GLU A 149 0.40 -14.68 3.14
C GLU A 149 0.61 -15.08 1.66
N PHE A 150 0.51 -16.38 1.35
CA PHE A 150 0.58 -16.88 -0.03
C PHE A 150 -0.56 -16.33 -0.90
N ASN A 151 -1.80 -16.35 -0.40
CA ASN A 151 -2.96 -15.84 -1.12
C ASN A 151 -2.93 -14.32 -1.28
N LEU A 152 -2.42 -13.59 -0.28
CA LEU A 152 -2.20 -12.15 -0.39
C LEU A 152 -1.20 -11.82 -1.49
N LEU A 153 -0.05 -12.48 -1.50
CA LEU A 153 0.96 -12.31 -2.53
C LEU A 153 0.41 -12.67 -3.92
N ARG A 154 -0.30 -13.79 -4.02
CA ARG A 154 -0.94 -14.22 -5.27
C ARG A 154 -1.94 -13.17 -5.78
N CYS A 155 -2.76 -12.57 -4.90
CA CYS A 155 -3.68 -11.49 -5.27
C CYS A 155 -2.95 -10.26 -5.82
N ILE A 156 -1.88 -9.81 -5.18
CA ILE A 156 -1.06 -8.69 -5.65
C ILE A 156 -0.56 -8.97 -7.07
N LEU A 157 0.01 -10.15 -7.29
CA LEU A 157 0.57 -10.52 -8.60
C LEU A 157 -0.52 -10.76 -9.67
N CYS A 158 -1.67 -11.36 -9.30
CA CYS A 158 -2.79 -11.55 -10.22
C CYS A 158 -3.40 -10.23 -10.66
N THR A 159 -3.62 -9.30 -9.72
CA THR A 159 -4.16 -7.97 -10.05
C THR A 159 -3.20 -7.17 -10.91
N LEU A 160 -1.88 -7.29 -10.70
CA LEU A 160 -0.87 -6.72 -11.61
C LEU A 160 -0.96 -7.34 -13.01
N LYS A 161 -1.02 -8.68 -13.10
CA LYS A 161 -1.09 -9.42 -14.37
C LYS A 161 -2.32 -9.04 -15.19
N THR A 162 -3.45 -8.76 -14.52
CA THR A 162 -4.73 -8.41 -15.18
C THR A 162 -4.98 -6.91 -15.25
N SER A 163 -4.09 -6.06 -14.70
CA SER A 163 -4.19 -4.60 -14.80
C SER A 163 -3.89 -4.12 -16.20
N ASN A 164 -4.56 -3.05 -16.63
CA ASN A 164 -4.24 -2.31 -17.84
C ASN A 164 -3.35 -1.08 -17.59
N ALA A 165 -2.93 -0.87 -16.32
CA ALA A 165 -2.06 0.24 -15.98
C ALA A 165 -0.71 0.13 -16.72
N PRO A 166 -0.24 1.19 -17.39
CA PRO A 166 1.04 1.21 -18.09
C PRO A 166 2.20 1.37 -17.08
N ILE A 167 2.63 0.26 -16.50
CA ILE A 167 3.78 0.18 -15.58
C ILE A 167 4.92 -0.49 -16.34
N TYR A 168 6.09 0.15 -16.40
CA TYR A 168 7.23 -0.30 -17.19
C TYR A 168 8.48 -0.59 -16.35
N GLN A 169 8.54 -0.07 -15.14
CA GLN A 169 9.71 -0.20 -14.27
C GLN A 169 9.61 -1.43 -13.34
N PRO A 170 10.73 -1.89 -12.82
CA PRO A 170 10.74 -3.01 -11.88
C PRO A 170 9.87 -2.78 -10.66
N ILE A 171 9.25 -3.86 -10.18
CA ILE A 171 8.50 -3.91 -8.93
C ILE A 171 9.18 -4.91 -8.02
N THR A 172 9.55 -4.46 -6.81
CA THR A 172 10.09 -5.31 -5.76
C THR A 172 9.03 -5.53 -4.68
N ILE A 173 8.62 -6.77 -4.44
CA ILE A 173 7.79 -7.12 -3.30
C ILE A 173 8.73 -7.44 -2.13
N VAL A 174 8.72 -6.59 -1.12
CA VAL A 174 9.59 -6.74 0.06
C VAL A 174 8.82 -7.46 1.16
N LEU A 175 9.35 -8.58 1.60
CA LEU A 175 8.77 -9.43 2.63
C LEU A 175 9.67 -9.44 3.87
N THR A 176 9.06 -9.45 5.06
CA THR A 176 9.83 -9.73 6.28
C THR A 176 10.26 -11.18 6.33
N ARG A 177 11.29 -11.50 7.11
CA ARG A 177 11.75 -12.88 7.34
C ARG A 177 10.61 -13.79 7.76
N GLU A 178 9.82 -13.36 8.74
CA GLU A 178 8.67 -14.13 9.22
C GLU A 178 7.64 -14.42 8.10
N THR A 179 7.44 -13.47 7.19
CA THR A 179 6.49 -13.60 6.09
C THR A 179 7.02 -14.53 5.00
N ILE A 180 8.29 -14.40 4.61
CA ILE A 180 8.85 -15.21 3.52
C ILE A 180 8.93 -16.68 3.92
N ASP A 181 9.16 -16.98 5.20
CA ASP A 181 9.21 -18.36 5.72
C ASP A 181 7.85 -19.07 5.65
N LYS A 182 6.74 -18.32 5.53
CA LYS A 182 5.37 -18.85 5.39
C LYS A 182 4.94 -19.04 3.93
N ILE A 183 5.74 -18.58 2.97
CA ILE A 183 5.37 -18.58 1.55
C ILE A 183 6.27 -19.54 0.76
N ASN A 184 5.66 -20.52 0.10
CA ASN A 184 6.36 -21.31 -0.89
C ASN A 184 6.52 -20.51 -2.19
N LEU A 185 7.66 -19.84 -2.35
CA LEU A 185 7.96 -19.04 -3.53
C LEU A 185 8.07 -19.87 -4.83
N TYR A 186 8.34 -21.17 -4.72
CA TYR A 186 8.36 -22.07 -5.88
C TYR A 186 6.96 -22.22 -6.49
N ASP A 187 5.93 -22.31 -5.64
CA ASP A 187 4.55 -22.39 -6.12
C ASP A 187 4.09 -21.06 -6.73
N ILE A 188 4.52 -19.92 -6.17
CA ILE A 188 4.31 -18.61 -6.80
C ILE A 188 4.93 -18.57 -8.20
N LYS A 189 6.18 -19.03 -8.33
CA LYS A 189 6.89 -19.04 -9.62
C LYS A 189 6.22 -19.93 -10.68
N LYS A 190 5.52 -20.98 -10.29
CA LYS A 190 4.77 -21.84 -11.22
C LYS A 190 3.51 -21.17 -11.76
N ILE A 191 2.93 -20.22 -11.01
CA ILE A 191 1.69 -19.53 -11.40
C ILE A 191 1.97 -18.36 -12.34
N PHE A 192 3.14 -17.74 -12.21
CA PHE A 192 3.55 -16.51 -12.90
C PHE A 192 4.82 -16.67 -13.71
#